data_1657e78afe616e68846f6915f6779416
#
_entry.id   1657e78afe616e68846f6915f6779416
#
_cell.length_a   1.000
_cell.length_b   1.000
_cell.length_c   1.000
_cell.angle_alpha   90.00
_cell.angle_beta   90.00
_cell.angle_gamma   90.00
#
_symmetry.space_group_name_H-M   'P 1'
#
loop_
_entity.id
_entity.type
_entity.pdbx_description
1 polymer ?
#
loop_
_entity_poly.entity_id
_entity_poly.type
_entity_poly.pdbx_seq_one_letter_code
_entity_poly.pdbx_strand_id
1 'polypeptide(L)'
;MLKNKMKKLICGMTMCITVCSQMIFPKTAFAATKAAVEKAGEAFVAGMTETAEAEEVLSEEELRQQIVEFALQFEGNPYVYGGTSLTNGADCSGFVMSVFAQFGYSLPRVAADQYNQSAKKSVEDLEPGDLIFYGSGISHVALYIGNGQIIHASTSASGIKISNYDYEAPVGVGTYIEADGFFSE
;
A
#
# COMPACT_ATOMS: atom_id res chain seq x y z
N MET A 1 -32.12 -32.48 -32.87
CA MET A 1 -32.25 -31.53 -33.96
C MET A 1 -31.95 -30.17 -33.40
N LEU A 2 -31.08 -29.38 -33.77
CA LEU A 2 -30.12 -28.99 -34.80
C LEU A 2 -28.97 -28.31 -34.02
N LYS A 3 -27.75 -28.64 -34.05
CA LYS A 3 -26.61 -28.37 -34.94
C LYS A 3 -26.45 -26.93 -35.40
N ASN A 4 -25.23 -26.42 -35.09
CA ASN A 4 -24.39 -25.47 -35.83
C ASN A 4 -24.37 -24.03 -35.27
N LYS A 5 -23.23 -23.32 -35.22
CA LYS A 5 -21.89 -23.48 -35.88
C LYS A 5 -20.89 -22.60 -35.13
N MET A 6 -19.68 -23.13 -34.97
CA MET A 6 -18.47 -22.34 -34.75
C MET A 6 -18.21 -21.35 -35.87
N LYS A 7 -17.76 -20.16 -35.52
CA LYS A 7 -16.90 -19.38 -36.43
C LYS A 7 -15.69 -18.87 -35.65
N LYS A 8 -14.55 -19.48 -35.95
CA LYS A 8 -13.21 -18.95 -35.71
C LYS A 8 -13.02 -17.72 -36.60
N LEU A 9 -12.45 -16.67 -36.05
CA LEU A 9 -11.78 -15.68 -36.87
C LEU A 9 -10.39 -15.43 -36.28
N ILE A 10 -9.42 -15.88 -37.02
CA ILE A 10 -7.99 -15.61 -36.89
C ILE A 10 -7.69 -14.41 -37.78
N CYS A 11 -7.03 -13.41 -37.29
CA CYS A 11 -6.20 -12.43 -38.02
C CYS A 11 -5.75 -11.38 -36.98
N GLY A 12 -4.54 -10.92 -36.89
CA GLY A 12 -3.36 -11.04 -37.73
C GLY A 12 -2.16 -10.49 -36.96
N MET A 13 -1.06 -11.12 -37.19
CA MET A 13 0.29 -10.64 -36.83
C MET A 13 0.55 -9.24 -37.38
N THR A 14 1.13 -8.38 -36.56
CA THR A 14 1.90 -7.27 -37.09
C THR A 14 3.20 -7.15 -36.32
N MET A 15 4.19 -7.52 -36.96
CA MET A 15 5.61 -7.42 -36.93
C MET A 15 6.08 -6.02 -36.47
N CYS A 16 6.77 -5.90 -35.35
CA CYS A 16 7.48 -4.69 -34.99
C CYS A 16 8.95 -4.88 -35.33
N ILE A 17 9.37 -4.11 -36.31
CA ILE A 17 10.69 -4.08 -36.91
C ILE A 17 11.65 -3.36 -35.96
N THR A 18 12.65 -4.08 -35.48
CA THR A 18 13.84 -3.49 -34.83
C THR A 18 14.70 -2.78 -35.88
N VAL A 19 14.76 -1.47 -35.81
CA VAL A 19 15.76 -0.70 -36.52
C VAL A 19 16.90 -0.38 -35.58
N CYS A 20 17.94 -1.18 -35.65
CA CYS A 20 19.25 -0.89 -35.06
C CYS A 20 20.00 0.01 -36.05
N SER A 21 20.05 1.31 -35.76
CA SER A 21 20.86 2.26 -36.55
C SER A 21 22.20 2.49 -35.86
N GLN A 22 23.23 1.87 -36.39
CA GLN A 22 24.63 2.11 -36.04
C GLN A 22 25.03 3.46 -36.61
N MET A 23 25.23 4.46 -35.76
CA MET A 23 25.90 5.70 -36.16
C MET A 23 27.41 5.55 -36.00
N ILE A 24 28.06 5.42 -37.14
CA ILE A 24 29.52 5.53 -37.30
C ILE A 24 29.91 7.00 -37.22
N PHE A 25 30.66 7.37 -36.20
CA PHE A 25 31.28 8.72 -36.12
C PHE A 25 32.61 8.72 -36.85
N PRO A 26 32.83 9.67 -37.78
CA PRO A 26 34.16 9.87 -38.36
C PRO A 26 35.04 10.63 -37.37
N LYS A 27 36.22 10.09 -37.11
CA LYS A 27 37.33 10.75 -36.45
C LYS A 27 37.98 11.74 -37.47
N THR A 28 37.70 13.02 -37.36
CA THR A 28 38.64 14.05 -37.90
C THR A 28 38.44 15.41 -37.25
N ALA A 29 39.57 16.00 -36.93
CA ALA A 29 39.86 17.43 -36.69
C ALA A 29 39.65 17.94 -35.26
N PHE A 30 40.69 17.74 -34.50
CA PHE A 30 41.15 18.59 -33.43
C PHE A 30 41.84 19.82 -34.00
N ALA A 31 41.28 21.00 -33.89
CA ALA A 31 41.90 22.30 -33.76
C ALA A 31 40.94 23.42 -34.16
N ALA A 32 40.37 24.13 -33.18
CA ALA A 32 40.07 25.54 -33.28
C ALA A 32 39.57 26.13 -31.95
N THR A 33 40.44 26.90 -31.38
CA THR A 33 40.28 28.19 -30.72
C THR A 33 39.53 28.26 -29.38
N LYS A 34 40.38 28.54 -28.41
CA LYS A 34 40.13 28.80 -26.98
C LYS A 34 39.25 30.04 -26.66
N ALA A 35 38.69 30.69 -27.66
CA ALA A 35 37.94 31.94 -27.50
C ALA A 35 36.39 31.77 -27.65
N ALA A 36 35.91 30.59 -27.99
CA ALA A 36 34.46 30.34 -28.13
C ALA A 36 33.82 29.55 -26.95
N VAL A 37 34.65 29.13 -26.00
CA VAL A 37 34.19 28.32 -24.87
C VAL A 37 33.69 29.15 -23.68
N GLU A 38 34.13 30.43 -23.63
CA GLU A 38 33.80 31.30 -22.48
C GLU A 38 32.43 31.98 -22.57
N LYS A 39 31.78 31.95 -23.74
CA LYS A 39 30.46 32.58 -23.95
C LYS A 39 29.29 31.58 -24.02
N ALA A 40 29.58 30.28 -24.02
CA ALA A 40 28.57 29.23 -24.01
C ALA A 40 28.30 28.66 -22.59
N GLY A 41 29.11 29.03 -21.59
CA GLY A 41 29.02 28.57 -20.22
C GLY A 41 27.91 29.24 -19.40
N GLU A 42 27.49 30.45 -19.76
CA GLU A 42 26.49 31.18 -18.97
C GLU A 42 25.03 30.93 -19.40
N ALA A 43 24.80 30.35 -20.56
CA ALA A 43 23.45 30.07 -21.05
C ALA A 43 22.95 28.62 -20.70
N PHE A 44 23.84 27.74 -20.21
CA PHE A 44 23.48 26.34 -19.91
C PHE A 44 23.09 26.10 -18.46
N VAL A 45 23.38 27.06 -17.58
CA VAL A 45 23.06 26.95 -16.13
C VAL A 45 21.65 27.46 -15.81
N ALA A 46 20.98 28.15 -16.72
CA ALA A 46 19.65 28.71 -16.50
C ALA A 46 18.49 27.77 -16.91
N GLY A 47 18.77 26.53 -17.32
CA GLY A 47 17.78 25.56 -17.80
C GLY A 47 17.71 24.27 -17.03
N MET A 48 18.50 24.05 -15.98
CA MET A 48 18.29 22.99 -15.02
C MET A 48 17.37 23.53 -13.93
N THR A 49 16.10 23.69 -14.27
CA THR A 49 15.07 23.64 -13.23
C THR A 49 15.17 22.25 -12.67
N GLU A 50 15.74 22.18 -11.49
CA GLU A 50 15.62 21.13 -10.53
C GLU A 50 14.15 20.73 -10.45
N THR A 51 13.76 19.69 -11.18
CA THR A 51 12.57 18.94 -10.82
C THR A 51 12.97 18.20 -9.54
N ALA A 52 12.95 18.93 -8.42
CA ALA A 52 12.69 18.31 -7.15
C ALA A 52 11.36 17.57 -7.39
N GLU A 53 11.40 16.26 -7.53
CA GLU A 53 10.25 15.42 -7.26
C GLU A 53 9.86 15.80 -5.84
N ALA A 54 8.84 16.65 -5.70
CA ALA A 54 8.17 16.85 -4.43
C ALA A 54 7.69 15.45 -4.09
N GLU A 55 8.26 14.83 -3.07
CA GLU A 55 7.66 13.69 -2.42
C GLU A 55 6.25 14.16 -2.04
N GLU A 56 5.26 13.67 -2.75
CA GLU A 56 3.85 13.98 -2.51
C GLU A 56 3.52 13.33 -1.17
N VAL A 57 3.61 14.13 -0.10
CA VAL A 57 3.26 13.69 1.24
C VAL A 57 1.77 13.42 1.20
N LEU A 58 1.39 12.15 1.29
CA LEU A 58 -0.01 11.72 1.36
C LEU A 58 -0.70 12.43 2.53
N SER A 59 -1.89 12.93 2.29
CA SER A 59 -2.74 13.38 3.40
C SER A 59 -3.09 12.20 4.31
N GLU A 60 -3.40 12.47 5.58
CA GLU A 60 -3.82 11.43 6.52
C GLU A 60 -5.00 10.63 5.98
N GLU A 61 -5.98 11.30 5.37
CA GLU A 61 -7.16 10.64 4.79
C GLU A 61 -6.80 9.70 3.63
N GLU A 62 -5.92 10.11 2.74
CA GLU A 62 -5.42 9.25 1.65
C GLU A 62 -4.66 8.05 2.18
N LEU A 63 -3.83 8.23 3.21
CA LEU A 63 -3.12 7.13 3.86
C LEU A 63 -4.08 6.13 4.52
N ARG A 64 -5.09 6.62 5.25
CA ARG A 64 -6.14 5.80 5.86
C ARG A 64 -6.88 4.98 4.80
N GLN A 65 -7.24 5.61 3.71
CA GLN A 65 -7.91 4.95 2.59
C GLN A 65 -7.02 3.87 1.95
N GLN A 66 -5.73 4.15 1.72
CA GLN A 66 -4.79 3.18 1.16
C GLN A 66 -4.58 1.97 2.06
N ILE A 67 -4.50 2.15 3.39
CA ILE A 67 -4.41 1.06 4.36
C ILE A 67 -5.63 0.15 4.26
N VAL A 68 -6.83 0.72 4.19
CA VAL A 68 -8.09 -0.02 4.06
C VAL A 68 -8.15 -0.77 2.73
N GLU A 69 -7.86 -0.11 1.62
CA GLU A 69 -7.86 -0.73 0.28
C GLU A 69 -6.85 -1.88 0.18
N PHE A 70 -5.68 -1.72 0.79
CA PHE A 70 -4.69 -2.78 0.86
C PHE A 70 -5.18 -3.97 1.69
N ALA A 71 -5.78 -3.72 2.85
CA ALA A 71 -6.30 -4.77 3.72
C ALA A 71 -7.42 -5.59 3.06
N LEU A 72 -8.30 -4.95 2.32
CA LEU A 72 -9.43 -5.58 1.61
C LEU A 72 -8.99 -6.61 0.56
N GLN A 73 -7.78 -6.49 0.00
CA GLN A 73 -7.25 -7.45 -0.98
C GLN A 73 -7.07 -8.86 -0.41
N PHE A 74 -7.04 -9.01 0.91
CA PHE A 74 -6.78 -10.28 1.60
C PHE A 74 -8.04 -10.95 2.14
N GLU A 75 -9.22 -10.41 1.87
CA GLU A 75 -10.48 -11.07 2.23
C GLU A 75 -10.54 -12.48 1.64
N GLY A 76 -10.98 -13.46 2.45
CA GLY A 76 -11.04 -14.87 2.08
C GLY A 76 -9.75 -15.66 2.31
N ASN A 77 -8.62 -15.02 2.60
CA ASN A 77 -7.37 -15.72 2.90
C ASN A 77 -7.42 -16.41 4.27
N PRO A 78 -6.62 -17.48 4.47
CA PRO A 78 -6.77 -18.34 5.63
C PRO A 78 -6.35 -17.65 6.95
N TYR A 79 -7.01 -18.07 8.04
CA TYR A 79 -6.56 -17.81 9.40
C TYR A 79 -5.57 -18.89 9.83
N VAL A 80 -4.42 -18.49 10.36
CA VAL A 80 -3.44 -19.38 10.99
C VAL A 80 -3.01 -18.77 12.33
N TYR A 81 -3.25 -19.49 13.44
CA TYR A 81 -2.83 -19.04 14.77
C TYR A 81 -1.29 -18.83 14.82
N GLY A 82 -0.85 -17.69 15.28
CA GLY A 82 0.57 -17.32 15.27
C GLY A 82 1.11 -16.87 13.90
N GLY A 83 0.29 -16.94 12.85
CA GLY A 83 0.68 -16.55 11.50
C GLY A 83 0.71 -15.04 11.30
N THR A 84 1.52 -14.61 10.31
CA THR A 84 1.67 -13.20 9.89
C THR A 84 1.64 -13.04 8.38
N SER A 85 1.44 -14.12 7.63
CA SER A 85 1.40 -14.06 6.17
C SER A 85 0.01 -13.64 5.70
N LEU A 86 -0.07 -12.53 4.99
CA LEU A 86 -1.32 -12.01 4.44
C LEU A 86 -1.98 -12.98 3.45
N THR A 87 -1.20 -13.83 2.78
CA THR A 87 -1.69 -14.78 1.76
C THR A 87 -1.77 -16.23 2.24
N ASN A 88 -0.80 -16.66 3.09
CA ASN A 88 -0.70 -18.05 3.51
C ASN A 88 -1.29 -18.31 4.90
N GLY A 89 -1.70 -17.26 5.61
CA GLY A 89 -2.39 -17.31 6.88
C GLY A 89 -1.82 -16.40 7.94
N ALA A 90 -2.71 -15.65 8.55
CA ALA A 90 -2.44 -14.77 9.67
C ALA A 90 -3.47 -14.96 10.78
N ASP A 91 -3.10 -14.68 12.03
CA ASP A 91 -4.08 -14.44 13.08
C ASP A 91 -4.48 -12.96 13.12
N CYS A 92 -5.39 -12.57 14.02
CA CYS A 92 -5.96 -11.24 14.06
C CYS A 92 -4.90 -10.13 14.16
N SER A 93 -4.00 -10.22 15.12
CA SER A 93 -2.94 -9.22 15.34
C SER A 93 -1.82 -9.33 14.31
N GLY A 94 -1.52 -10.53 13.82
CA GLY A 94 -0.58 -10.76 12.73
C GLY A 94 -1.07 -10.16 11.41
N PHE A 95 -2.37 -10.24 11.11
CA PHE A 95 -2.98 -9.60 9.96
C PHE A 95 -2.81 -8.08 10.01
N VAL A 96 -3.25 -7.44 11.09
CA VAL A 96 -3.15 -6.00 11.29
C VAL A 96 -1.70 -5.54 11.24
N MET A 97 -0.81 -6.20 11.98
CA MET A 97 0.63 -5.90 11.97
C MET A 97 1.20 -5.93 10.54
N SER A 98 0.86 -6.94 9.75
CA SER A 98 1.42 -7.11 8.39
C SER A 98 0.82 -6.11 7.39
N VAL A 99 -0.44 -5.70 7.56
CA VAL A 99 -1.04 -4.61 6.77
C VAL A 99 -0.31 -3.30 7.05
N PHE A 100 -0.17 -2.92 8.30
CA PHE A 100 0.46 -1.66 8.68
C PHE A 100 1.96 -1.60 8.33
N ALA A 101 2.65 -2.74 8.33
CA ALA A 101 4.05 -2.83 7.94
C ALA A 101 4.30 -2.42 6.48
N GLN A 102 3.32 -2.56 5.58
CA GLN A 102 3.42 -2.08 4.18
C GLN A 102 3.47 -0.56 4.08
N PHE A 103 3.00 0.13 5.11
CA PHE A 103 2.97 1.58 5.20
C PHE A 103 4.02 2.12 6.19
N GLY A 104 5.02 1.30 6.55
CA GLY A 104 6.13 1.71 7.40
C GLY A 104 5.86 1.68 8.91
N TYR A 105 4.66 1.29 9.35
CA TYR A 105 4.34 1.18 10.77
C TYR A 105 4.84 -0.14 11.37
N SER A 106 5.39 -0.08 12.57
CA SER A 106 5.83 -1.24 13.34
C SER A 106 4.89 -1.49 14.52
N LEU A 107 3.95 -2.41 14.37
CA LEU A 107 3.02 -2.77 15.42
C LEU A 107 3.52 -3.98 16.23
N PRO A 108 3.22 -4.07 17.54
CA PRO A 108 3.48 -5.25 18.35
C PRO A 108 2.81 -6.50 17.80
N ARG A 109 3.36 -7.68 18.17
CA ARG A 109 2.84 -8.96 17.67
C ARG A 109 1.46 -9.33 18.22
N VAL A 110 1.13 -8.98 19.45
CA VAL A 110 -0.10 -9.40 20.12
C VAL A 110 -1.09 -8.26 20.28
N ALA A 111 -2.39 -8.56 20.22
CA ALA A 111 -3.46 -7.57 20.23
C ALA A 111 -3.44 -6.67 21.47
N ALA A 112 -3.17 -7.22 22.65
CA ALA A 112 -3.09 -6.44 23.88
C ALA A 112 -1.97 -5.39 23.86
N ASP A 113 -0.80 -5.75 23.31
CA ASP A 113 0.31 -4.81 23.18
C ASP A 113 0.04 -3.77 22.08
N GLN A 114 -0.63 -4.18 20.99
CA GLN A 114 -1.11 -3.25 19.97
C GLN A 114 -2.05 -2.21 20.59
N TYR A 115 -3.00 -2.64 21.43
CA TYR A 115 -3.84 -1.70 22.13
C TYR A 115 -3.03 -0.79 23.06
N ASN A 116 -2.15 -1.36 23.87
CA ASN A 116 -1.36 -0.59 24.84
C ASN A 116 -0.53 0.53 24.19
N GLN A 117 0.02 0.28 23.01
CA GLN A 117 0.87 1.22 22.29
C GLN A 117 0.11 2.17 21.35
N SER A 118 -1.14 1.88 20.99
CA SER A 118 -1.94 2.77 20.15
C SER A 118 -2.35 4.05 20.87
N ALA A 119 -2.54 5.15 20.16
CA ALA A 119 -3.26 6.32 20.64
C ALA A 119 -4.74 5.95 20.83
N LYS A 120 -5.30 6.21 22.02
CA LYS A 120 -6.67 5.80 22.36
C LYS A 120 -7.69 6.74 21.73
N LYS A 121 -8.76 6.16 21.19
CA LYS A 121 -9.90 6.90 20.61
C LYS A 121 -11.21 6.44 21.24
N SER A 122 -12.22 7.26 21.08
CA SER A 122 -13.62 6.91 21.38
C SER A 122 -14.23 6.15 20.20
N VAL A 123 -15.23 5.31 20.47
CA VAL A 123 -15.98 4.60 19.41
C VAL A 123 -16.75 5.59 18.52
N GLU A 124 -17.15 6.74 19.09
CA GLU A 124 -17.83 7.80 18.35
C GLU A 124 -16.94 8.52 17.33
N ASP A 125 -15.60 8.44 17.51
CA ASP A 125 -14.59 9.08 16.68
C ASP A 125 -13.90 8.09 15.72
N LEU A 126 -14.54 6.96 15.43
CA LEU A 126 -13.99 5.92 14.54
C LEU A 126 -13.81 6.44 13.12
N GLU A 127 -12.59 6.29 12.60
CA GLU A 127 -12.22 6.59 11.22
C GLU A 127 -11.63 5.34 10.53
N PRO A 128 -11.78 5.21 9.21
CA PRO A 128 -11.11 4.13 8.47
C PRO A 128 -9.62 4.07 8.80
N GLY A 129 -9.08 2.86 9.02
CA GLY A 129 -7.70 2.68 9.47
C GLY A 129 -7.52 2.57 10.98
N ASP A 130 -8.53 2.88 11.79
CA ASP A 130 -8.46 2.66 13.24
C ASP A 130 -8.58 1.18 13.60
N LEU A 131 -8.07 0.81 14.77
CA LEU A 131 -8.12 -0.54 15.30
C LEU A 131 -9.17 -0.66 16.39
N ILE A 132 -10.01 -1.69 16.28
CA ILE A 132 -11.00 -2.03 17.29
C ILE A 132 -10.58 -3.32 17.98
N PHE A 133 -10.65 -3.31 19.30
CA PHE A 133 -10.18 -4.40 20.16
C PHE A 133 -11.35 -5.04 20.90
N TYR A 134 -11.31 -6.37 21.03
CA TYR A 134 -12.39 -7.17 21.58
C TYR A 134 -11.89 -8.23 22.56
N GLY A 135 -12.85 -8.77 23.32
CA GLY A 135 -12.64 -9.90 24.21
C GLY A 135 -11.99 -9.55 25.54
N SER A 136 -12.13 -10.45 26.50
CA SER A 136 -11.52 -10.26 27.82
C SER A 136 -10.00 -10.24 27.73
N GLY A 137 -9.38 -9.21 28.30
CA GLY A 137 -7.91 -9.02 28.24
C GLY A 137 -7.39 -8.68 26.86
N ILE A 138 -8.25 -8.21 25.96
CA ILE A 138 -7.91 -7.85 24.57
C ILE A 138 -7.31 -9.06 23.84
N SER A 139 -8.18 -10.01 23.51
CA SER A 139 -7.79 -11.25 22.83
C SER A 139 -7.94 -11.19 21.31
N HIS A 140 -8.58 -10.13 20.79
CA HIS A 140 -8.84 -9.95 19.36
C HIS A 140 -8.69 -8.49 18.93
N VAL A 141 -8.33 -8.30 17.67
CA VAL A 141 -8.20 -6.99 17.01
C VAL A 141 -8.71 -7.05 15.59
N ALA A 142 -9.31 -5.96 15.13
CA ALA A 142 -9.79 -5.77 13.77
C ALA A 142 -9.45 -4.38 13.26
N LEU A 143 -9.35 -4.24 11.95
CA LEU A 143 -9.18 -2.95 11.26
C LEU A 143 -10.55 -2.41 10.87
N TYR A 144 -10.87 -1.19 11.29
CA TYR A 144 -12.08 -0.50 10.87
C TYR A 144 -11.95 0.00 9.43
N ILE A 145 -12.92 -0.31 8.58
CA ILE A 145 -12.92 0.00 7.15
C ILE A 145 -13.98 1.03 6.75
N GLY A 146 -14.63 1.64 7.75
CA GLY A 146 -15.72 2.59 7.52
C GLY A 146 -17.09 1.93 7.47
N ASN A 147 -18.14 2.75 7.44
CA ASN A 147 -19.55 2.33 7.30
C ASN A 147 -20.01 1.28 8.34
N GLY A 148 -19.46 1.31 9.55
CA GLY A 148 -19.79 0.34 10.59
C GLY A 148 -19.19 -1.05 10.38
N GLN A 149 -18.18 -1.19 9.52
CA GLN A 149 -17.57 -2.46 9.15
C GLN A 149 -16.10 -2.55 9.55
N ILE A 150 -15.66 -3.77 9.78
CA ILE A 150 -14.28 -4.14 10.05
C ILE A 150 -13.82 -5.24 9.10
N ILE A 151 -12.50 -5.32 8.85
CA ILE A 151 -11.87 -6.51 8.30
C ILE A 151 -10.94 -7.12 9.34
N HIS A 152 -11.01 -8.45 9.51
CA HIS A 152 -10.22 -9.16 10.51
C HIS A 152 -9.95 -10.62 10.13
N ALA A 153 -8.82 -11.16 10.57
CA ALA A 153 -8.59 -12.60 10.57
C ALA A 153 -9.37 -13.20 11.76
N SER A 154 -10.53 -13.81 11.47
CA SER A 154 -11.53 -14.18 12.47
C SER A 154 -11.27 -15.54 13.11
N THR A 155 -11.42 -16.62 12.35
CA THR A 155 -11.23 -18.01 12.81
C THR A 155 -10.65 -18.89 11.71
N SER A 156 -10.13 -20.07 12.08
CA SER A 156 -9.67 -21.07 11.10
C SER A 156 -10.75 -21.56 10.13
N ALA A 157 -12.02 -21.43 10.51
CA ALA A 157 -13.13 -21.81 9.65
C ALA A 157 -13.54 -20.72 8.65
N SER A 158 -13.34 -19.44 8.99
CA SER A 158 -13.80 -18.30 8.19
C SER A 158 -12.67 -17.50 7.53
N GLY A 159 -11.45 -17.64 8.02
CA GLY A 159 -10.32 -16.85 7.49
C GLY A 159 -10.43 -15.35 7.79
N ILE A 160 -9.87 -14.57 6.89
CA ILE A 160 -9.98 -13.11 6.87
C ILE A 160 -11.33 -12.75 6.24
N LYS A 161 -12.12 -11.93 6.93
CA LYS A 161 -13.47 -11.56 6.50
C LYS A 161 -13.87 -10.17 6.95
N ILE A 162 -14.93 -9.66 6.33
CA ILE A 162 -15.63 -8.46 6.76
C ILE A 162 -16.75 -8.84 7.74
N SER A 163 -16.93 -8.01 8.78
CA SER A 163 -18.02 -8.12 9.77
C SER A 163 -18.48 -6.71 10.16
N ASN A 164 -19.64 -6.61 10.81
CA ASN A 164 -20.00 -5.36 11.49
C ASN A 164 -19.09 -5.18 12.71
N TYR A 165 -18.72 -3.93 13.03
CA TYR A 165 -17.80 -3.65 14.13
C TYR A 165 -18.42 -3.99 15.51
N ASP A 166 -19.74 -3.99 15.60
CA ASP A 166 -20.53 -4.26 16.81
C ASP A 166 -20.99 -5.73 16.94
N TYR A 167 -20.41 -6.66 16.13
CA TYR A 167 -20.71 -8.11 16.25
C TYR A 167 -20.39 -8.66 17.65
N GLU A 168 -19.47 -8.01 18.35
CA GLU A 168 -19.12 -8.13 19.75
C GLU A 168 -18.89 -6.72 20.30
N ALA A 169 -19.21 -6.48 21.57
CA ALA A 169 -18.97 -5.17 22.18
C ALA A 169 -17.48 -4.84 22.20
N PRO A 170 -17.07 -3.73 21.55
CA PRO A 170 -15.68 -3.28 21.61
C PRO A 170 -15.23 -3.01 23.06
N VAL A 171 -14.03 -3.45 23.40
CA VAL A 171 -13.39 -3.12 24.70
C VAL A 171 -12.41 -1.97 24.60
N GLY A 172 -12.07 -1.55 23.38
CA GLY A 172 -11.25 -0.38 23.14
C GLY A 172 -11.12 -0.05 21.67
N VAL A 173 -10.73 1.18 21.39
CA VAL A 173 -10.38 1.69 20.06
C VAL A 173 -9.03 2.38 20.15
N GLY A 174 -8.23 2.31 19.12
CA GLY A 174 -6.96 3.00 19.04
C GLY A 174 -6.49 3.19 17.61
N THR A 175 -5.60 4.16 17.41
CA THR A 175 -4.99 4.44 16.11
C THR A 175 -3.48 4.40 16.20
N TYR A 176 -2.84 4.10 15.08
CA TYR A 176 -1.40 4.27 14.83
C TYR A 176 -1.15 5.38 13.80
N ILE A 177 -2.22 5.89 13.19
CA ILE A 177 -2.18 6.96 12.19
C ILE A 177 -2.39 8.27 12.93
N GLU A 178 -1.36 9.10 12.98
CA GLU A 178 -1.40 10.42 13.61
C GLU A 178 -1.10 11.48 12.56
N ALA A 179 -1.77 12.61 12.66
CA ALA A 179 -1.68 13.71 11.68
C ALA A 179 -0.28 14.34 11.55
N ASP A 180 0.60 14.12 12.54
CA ASP A 180 1.86 14.87 12.66
C ASP A 180 3.14 14.01 12.57
N GLY A 181 3.09 12.74 12.15
CA GLY A 181 4.23 11.91 12.38
C GLY A 181 4.56 10.74 11.49
N PHE A 182 4.56 10.89 10.18
CA PHE A 182 4.96 9.74 9.35
C PHE A 182 6.49 9.50 9.29
N PHE A 183 7.34 10.39 9.74
CA PHE A 183 8.80 10.20 9.82
C PHE A 183 9.37 10.91 11.05
N SER A 184 9.29 10.30 12.23
CA SER A 184 10.28 10.59 13.28
C SER A 184 11.36 9.51 13.20
N GLU A 185 12.57 9.93 12.87
CA GLU A 185 13.81 9.17 12.77
C GLU A 185 14.09 8.24 13.99
#